data_713fcb9427f3c9d80b25e28e99577623
#
_entry.id   713fcb9427f3c9d80b25e28e99577623
#
_cell.length_a   1.000
_cell.length_b   1.000
_cell.length_c   1.000
_cell.angle_alpha   90.00
_cell.angle_beta   90.00
_cell.angle_gamma   90.00
#
_symmetry.space_group_name_H-M   'P 1'
#
loop_
_entity.id
_entity.type
_entity.pdbx_description
1 polymer ?
#
loop_
_entity_poly.entity_id
_entity_poly.type
_entity_poly.pdbx_seq_one_letter_code
_entity_poly.pdbx_strand_id
1 'polypeptide(L)'
;ASLVTARNGRRTHILEARYAGWGCSSRNGGQISPSIKPSLAALTKQHGPEKARAIRNEGTTSLEWIEDFIKAEAIDCDFVRSGRFHAAHTPWHFEALAKDAAKLQREEGIPSEIVPKSDQHSELGTDAYHGGVVFTRHAAIHPAKYHYGLLQNALAAGVTITEACPAQNIKRD
;
A
#
# COMPACT_ATOMS: atom_id res chain seq x y z
N ALA A 1 15.68 1.43 -0.58
CA ALA A 1 16.87 2.15 -1.11
C ALA A 1 18.16 1.41 -0.75
N SER A 2 18.52 1.21 0.53
CA SER A 2 19.81 0.67 0.98
C SER A 2 20.16 -0.69 0.38
N LEU A 3 19.20 -1.63 0.32
CA LEU A 3 19.38 -2.94 -0.33
C LEU A 3 19.80 -2.79 -1.80
N VAL A 4 19.10 -1.93 -2.54
CA VAL A 4 19.38 -1.69 -3.97
C VAL A 4 20.75 -1.04 -4.16
N THR A 5 21.09 -0.03 -3.34
CA THR A 5 22.40 0.63 -3.44
C THR A 5 23.56 -0.32 -3.14
N ALA A 6 23.41 -1.18 -2.12
CA ALA A 6 24.43 -2.18 -1.79
C ALA A 6 24.62 -3.22 -2.90
N ARG A 7 23.53 -3.73 -3.47
CA ARG A 7 23.57 -4.66 -4.62
C ARG A 7 24.19 -4.08 -5.88
N ASN A 8 24.16 -2.75 -6.01
CA ASN A 8 24.86 -2.03 -7.08
C ASN A 8 26.33 -1.67 -6.71
N GLY A 9 26.93 -2.39 -5.76
CA GLY A 9 28.34 -2.24 -5.38
C GLY A 9 28.66 -0.96 -4.59
N ARG A 10 27.66 -0.27 -4.07
CA ARG A 10 27.88 0.94 -3.25
C ARG A 10 27.98 0.57 -1.78
N ARG A 11 29.04 1.00 -1.12
CA ARG A 11 29.14 0.90 0.34
C ARG A 11 28.00 1.73 0.97
N THR A 12 27.11 1.07 1.68
CA THR A 12 25.89 1.67 2.19
C THR A 12 25.81 1.56 3.71
N HIS A 13 25.58 2.69 4.38
CA HIS A 13 25.41 2.77 5.82
C HIS A 13 24.11 3.49 6.15
N ILE A 14 23.34 2.96 7.10
CA ILE A 14 22.07 3.54 7.58
C ILE A 14 22.32 4.18 8.94
N LEU A 15 21.86 5.43 9.10
CA LEU A 15 21.76 6.08 10.39
C LEU A 15 20.28 6.04 10.82
N GLU A 16 20.00 5.38 11.94
CA GLU A 16 18.66 5.26 12.49
C GLU A 16 18.57 6.01 13.81
N ALA A 17 17.61 6.91 13.93
CA ALA A 17 17.47 7.77 15.09
C ALA A 17 17.16 7.00 16.39
N ARG A 18 16.50 5.86 16.28
CA ARG A 18 16.17 4.97 17.42
C ARG A 18 16.70 3.56 17.17
N TYR A 19 15.82 2.61 16.88
CA TYR A 19 16.18 1.25 16.45
C TYR A 19 15.42 0.91 15.15
N ALA A 20 15.96 0.02 14.36
CA ALA A 20 15.37 -0.36 13.08
C ALA A 20 13.93 -0.84 13.26
N GLY A 21 13.01 -0.20 12.52
CA GLY A 21 11.58 -0.50 12.62
C GLY A 21 10.85 0.23 13.75
N TRP A 22 11.49 1.13 14.49
CA TRP A 22 10.80 1.92 15.52
C TRP A 22 9.58 2.70 14.98
N GLY A 23 9.67 3.24 13.79
CA GLY A 23 8.67 4.12 13.20
C GLY A 23 7.49 3.42 12.54
N CYS A 24 6.82 4.14 11.65
CA CYS A 24 5.64 3.66 10.92
C CYS A 24 5.90 2.46 10.03
N SER A 25 7.14 2.18 9.64
CA SER A 25 7.46 1.06 8.75
C SER A 25 7.06 -0.31 9.31
N SER A 26 7.05 -0.47 10.64
CA SER A 26 6.60 -1.70 11.30
C SER A 26 5.25 -1.56 12.03
N ARG A 27 4.69 -0.35 12.12
CA ARG A 27 3.51 -0.02 12.94
C ARG A 27 2.43 0.68 12.13
N ASN A 28 1.94 0.01 11.11
CA ASN A 28 0.82 0.47 10.28
C ASN A 28 -0.18 -0.66 10.09
N GLY A 29 -1.29 -0.41 9.40
CA GLY A 29 -2.34 -1.40 9.18
C GLY A 29 -2.01 -2.47 8.14
N GLY A 30 -0.84 -2.43 7.50
CA GLY A 30 -0.41 -3.43 6.51
C GLY A 30 -1.24 -3.44 5.22
N GLN A 31 -2.11 -2.48 5.00
CA GLN A 31 -2.93 -2.44 3.79
C GLN A 31 -2.13 -1.95 2.59
N ILE A 32 -2.19 -2.71 1.50
CA ILE A 32 -1.59 -2.35 0.22
C ILE A 32 -2.73 -2.04 -0.76
N SER A 33 -2.71 -0.84 -1.32
CA SER A 33 -3.74 -0.35 -2.23
C SER A 33 -3.13 0.16 -3.52
N PRO A 34 -3.72 -0.15 -4.69
CA PRO A 34 -3.33 0.47 -5.96
C PRO A 34 -3.84 1.91 -6.09
N SER A 35 -4.62 2.39 -5.12
CA SER A 35 -5.23 3.72 -5.19
C SER A 35 -4.22 4.84 -5.05
N ILE A 36 -4.22 5.75 -6.02
CA ILE A 36 -3.42 6.97 -6.00
C ILE A 36 -4.33 8.17 -5.80
N LYS A 37 -3.97 9.07 -4.91
CA LYS A 37 -4.58 10.39 -4.76
C LYS A 37 -3.67 11.44 -5.41
N PRO A 38 -4.20 12.48 -6.02
CA PRO A 38 -5.61 12.87 -6.21
C PRO A 38 -6.39 12.00 -7.21
N SER A 39 -7.68 12.33 -7.41
CA SER A 39 -8.56 11.64 -8.39
C SER A 39 -8.05 11.80 -9.83
N LEU A 40 -8.50 10.91 -10.73
CA LEU A 40 -8.16 11.01 -12.16
C LEU A 40 -8.51 12.38 -12.74
N ALA A 41 -9.68 12.94 -12.40
CA ALA A 41 -10.09 14.26 -12.85
C ALA A 41 -9.13 15.38 -12.39
N ALA A 42 -8.69 15.33 -11.13
CA ALA A 42 -7.72 16.30 -10.61
C ALA A 42 -6.34 16.16 -11.26
N LEU A 43 -5.88 14.93 -11.45
CA LEU A 43 -4.62 14.64 -12.15
C LEU A 43 -4.69 15.09 -13.63
N THR A 44 -5.84 14.87 -14.29
CA THR A 44 -6.06 15.30 -15.68
C THR A 44 -6.00 16.83 -15.80
N LYS A 45 -6.61 17.55 -14.85
CA LYS A 45 -6.55 19.01 -14.81
C LYS A 45 -5.11 19.51 -14.62
N GLN A 46 -4.31 18.82 -13.82
CA GLN A 46 -2.94 19.24 -13.49
C GLN A 46 -1.90 18.84 -14.54
N HIS A 47 -2.04 17.66 -15.14
CA HIS A 47 -0.99 17.04 -15.95
C HIS A 47 -1.42 16.63 -17.36
N GLY A 48 -2.70 16.83 -17.72
CA GLY A 48 -3.28 16.31 -18.96
C GLY A 48 -3.70 14.83 -18.85
N PRO A 49 -4.55 14.35 -19.78
CA PRO A 49 -5.21 13.04 -19.64
C PRO A 49 -4.24 11.86 -19.77
N GLU A 50 -3.25 11.93 -20.61
CA GLU A 50 -2.28 10.86 -20.84
C GLU A 50 -1.42 10.62 -19.58
N LYS A 51 -0.81 11.68 -19.06
CA LYS A 51 0.04 11.61 -17.86
C LYS A 51 -0.76 11.25 -16.63
N ALA A 52 -2.02 11.72 -16.52
CA ALA A 52 -2.92 11.35 -15.43
C ALA A 52 -3.20 9.84 -15.42
N ARG A 53 -3.46 9.23 -16.58
CA ARG A 53 -3.64 7.78 -16.71
C ARG A 53 -2.36 7.01 -16.38
N ALA A 54 -1.20 7.48 -16.86
CA ALA A 54 0.07 6.86 -16.52
C ALA A 54 0.32 6.85 -15.01
N ILE A 55 0.07 7.97 -14.32
CA ILE A 55 0.18 8.05 -12.86
C ILE A 55 -0.80 7.06 -12.17
N ARG A 56 -2.05 6.94 -12.66
CA ARG A 56 -3.03 6.01 -12.08
C ARG A 56 -2.63 4.55 -12.29
N ASN A 57 -2.10 4.20 -13.45
CA ASN A 57 -1.62 2.86 -13.75
C ASN A 57 -0.44 2.45 -12.87
N GLU A 58 0.41 3.40 -12.49
CA GLU A 58 1.54 3.16 -11.59
C GLU A 58 1.11 2.56 -10.25
N GLY A 59 -0.07 2.92 -9.75
CA GLY A 59 -0.63 2.31 -8.53
C GLY A 59 -0.84 0.80 -8.67
N THR A 60 -1.39 0.35 -9.80
CA THR A 60 -1.57 -1.09 -10.08
C THR A 60 -0.22 -1.78 -10.27
N THR A 61 0.67 -1.19 -11.05
CA THR A 61 2.03 -1.70 -11.27
C THR A 61 2.81 -1.81 -9.96
N SER A 62 2.66 -0.83 -9.06
CA SER A 62 3.33 -0.86 -7.75
C SER A 62 2.81 -1.99 -6.85
N LEU A 63 1.52 -2.33 -6.92
CA LEU A 63 0.96 -3.46 -6.17
C LEU A 63 1.48 -4.80 -6.70
N GLU A 64 1.57 -4.95 -8.01
CA GLU A 64 2.11 -6.15 -8.65
C GLU A 64 3.61 -6.29 -8.34
N TRP A 65 4.35 -5.17 -8.46
CA TRP A 65 5.76 -5.13 -8.15
C TRP A 65 6.06 -5.51 -6.70
N ILE A 66 5.30 -5.04 -5.71
CA ILE A 66 5.56 -5.37 -4.30
C ILE A 66 5.33 -6.86 -4.01
N GLU A 67 4.33 -7.47 -4.66
CA GLU A 67 4.09 -8.91 -4.54
C GLU A 67 5.26 -9.72 -5.10
N ASP A 68 5.70 -9.38 -6.32
CA ASP A 68 6.83 -10.05 -6.98
C ASP A 68 8.12 -9.83 -6.20
N PHE A 69 8.33 -8.64 -5.66
CA PHE A 69 9.48 -8.33 -4.82
C PHE A 69 9.49 -9.17 -3.54
N ILE A 70 8.37 -9.29 -2.84
CA ILE A 70 8.22 -10.12 -1.63
C ILE A 70 8.60 -11.57 -1.94
N LYS A 71 8.12 -12.12 -3.07
CA LYS A 71 8.43 -13.48 -3.51
C LYS A 71 9.90 -13.64 -3.87
N ALA A 72 10.44 -12.73 -4.68
CA ALA A 72 11.85 -12.76 -5.12
C ALA A 72 12.85 -12.62 -3.95
N GLU A 73 12.49 -11.85 -2.94
CA GLU A 73 13.30 -11.62 -1.74
C GLU A 73 13.06 -12.66 -0.64
N ALA A 74 12.16 -13.62 -0.85
CA ALA A 74 11.76 -14.64 0.11
C ALA A 74 11.35 -14.06 1.48
N ILE A 75 10.62 -12.93 1.47
CA ILE A 75 10.17 -12.28 2.70
C ILE A 75 8.87 -12.92 3.17
N ASP A 76 8.92 -13.65 4.30
CA ASP A 76 7.74 -14.17 4.96
C ASP A 76 7.04 -13.06 5.77
N CYS A 77 6.02 -12.45 5.17
CA CYS A 77 5.31 -11.32 5.76
C CYS A 77 3.78 -11.46 5.71
N ASP A 78 3.27 -12.68 5.61
CA ASP A 78 1.83 -12.97 5.55
C ASP A 78 1.14 -12.18 4.41
N PHE A 79 1.79 -12.05 3.25
CA PHE A 79 1.20 -11.36 2.10
C PHE A 79 -0.04 -12.11 1.61
N VAL A 80 -1.16 -11.39 1.48
CA VAL A 80 -2.41 -11.95 0.97
C VAL A 80 -3.16 -10.94 0.09
N ARG A 81 -3.67 -11.39 -1.05
CA ARG A 81 -4.63 -10.66 -1.91
C ARG A 81 -6.02 -10.75 -1.29
N SER A 82 -6.24 -10.05 -0.18
CA SER A 82 -7.48 -10.13 0.60
C SER A 82 -8.63 -9.30 0.02
N GLY A 83 -8.35 -8.41 -0.93
CA GLY A 83 -9.30 -7.34 -1.22
C GLY A 83 -9.42 -6.35 -0.04
N ARG A 84 -10.39 -5.46 -0.13
CA ARG A 84 -10.74 -4.51 0.93
C ARG A 84 -12.23 -4.28 0.94
N PHE A 85 -12.89 -4.65 2.01
CA PHE A 85 -14.27 -4.26 2.23
C PHE A 85 -14.34 -2.84 2.82
N HIS A 86 -15.10 -1.96 2.17
CA HIS A 86 -15.38 -0.61 2.64
C HIS A 86 -16.82 -0.56 3.13
N ALA A 87 -17.01 -0.72 4.43
CA ALA A 87 -18.31 -0.78 5.07
C ALA A 87 -18.99 0.59 5.12
N ALA A 88 -20.30 0.61 4.90
CA ALA A 88 -21.13 1.80 4.97
C ALA A 88 -21.69 2.01 6.37
N HIS A 89 -21.48 3.17 6.97
CA HIS A 89 -21.96 3.52 8.31
C HIS A 89 -23.45 3.89 8.35
N THR A 90 -24.04 4.26 7.20
CA THR A 90 -25.45 4.62 7.07
C THR A 90 -25.99 4.14 5.72
N PRO A 91 -27.33 4.00 5.56
CA PRO A 91 -27.93 3.68 4.25
C PRO A 91 -27.52 4.68 3.15
N TRP A 92 -27.52 5.96 3.45
CA TRP A 92 -27.08 7.01 2.51
C TRP A 92 -25.60 6.84 2.11
N HIS A 93 -24.74 6.48 3.06
CA HIS A 93 -23.32 6.21 2.78
C HIS A 93 -23.16 4.99 1.85
N PHE A 94 -24.01 3.97 2.02
CA PHE A 94 -24.02 2.81 1.11
C PHE A 94 -24.33 3.21 -0.33
N GLU A 95 -25.38 4.02 -0.54
CA GLU A 95 -25.74 4.51 -1.88
C GLU A 95 -24.60 5.33 -2.50
N ALA A 96 -23.96 6.19 -1.72
CA ALA A 96 -22.81 6.98 -2.18
C ALA A 96 -21.62 6.09 -2.57
N LEU A 97 -21.28 5.10 -1.74
CA LEU A 97 -20.20 4.14 -2.03
C LEU A 97 -20.50 3.32 -3.28
N ALA A 98 -21.71 2.82 -3.45
CA ALA A 98 -22.11 2.05 -4.61
C ALA A 98 -22.02 2.87 -5.91
N LYS A 99 -22.47 4.13 -5.86
CA LYS A 99 -22.37 5.07 -6.99
C LYS A 99 -20.91 5.37 -7.36
N ASP A 100 -20.08 5.63 -6.35
CA ASP A 100 -18.65 5.90 -6.56
C ASP A 100 -17.92 4.67 -7.11
N ALA A 101 -18.21 3.48 -6.60
CA ALA A 101 -17.65 2.23 -7.10
C ALA A 101 -18.00 1.98 -8.57
N ALA A 102 -19.29 2.16 -8.95
CA ALA A 102 -19.73 2.04 -10.33
C ALA A 102 -19.06 3.06 -11.25
N LYS A 103 -18.83 4.28 -10.76
CA LYS A 103 -18.08 5.30 -11.49
C LYS A 103 -16.62 4.89 -11.70
N LEU A 104 -15.92 4.45 -10.65
CA LEU A 104 -14.53 4.01 -10.72
C LEU A 104 -14.36 2.83 -11.67
N GLN A 105 -15.28 1.88 -11.65
CA GLN A 105 -15.25 0.75 -12.58
C GLN A 105 -15.39 1.20 -14.02
N ARG A 106 -16.34 2.12 -14.31
CA ARG A 106 -16.60 2.62 -15.67
C ARG A 106 -15.47 3.51 -16.19
N GLU A 107 -14.93 4.41 -15.37
CA GLU A 107 -13.99 5.43 -15.80
C GLU A 107 -12.52 4.98 -15.70
N GLU A 108 -12.21 4.09 -14.75
CA GLU A 108 -10.84 3.69 -14.43
C GLU A 108 -10.62 2.17 -14.48
N GLY A 109 -11.66 1.38 -14.76
CA GLY A 109 -11.56 -0.08 -14.80
C GLY A 109 -11.23 -0.73 -13.45
N ILE A 110 -11.50 -0.04 -12.33
CA ILE A 110 -11.23 -0.56 -10.99
C ILE A 110 -12.31 -1.58 -10.61
N PRO A 111 -11.99 -2.88 -10.48
CA PRO A 111 -12.97 -3.88 -10.16
C PRO A 111 -13.44 -3.74 -8.72
N SER A 112 -14.75 -3.81 -8.55
CA SER A 112 -15.40 -3.70 -7.24
C SER A 112 -16.71 -4.48 -7.23
N GLU A 113 -17.10 -4.97 -6.06
CA GLU A 113 -18.34 -5.71 -5.81
C GLU A 113 -19.16 -4.96 -4.78
N ILE A 114 -20.44 -4.74 -5.08
CA ILE A 114 -21.37 -4.09 -4.17
C ILE A 114 -21.98 -5.19 -3.30
N VAL A 115 -21.84 -5.07 -1.99
CA VAL A 115 -22.37 -6.01 -0.99
C VAL A 115 -23.50 -5.33 -0.23
N PRO A 116 -24.77 -5.70 -0.48
CA PRO A 116 -25.90 -5.14 0.24
C PRO A 116 -25.90 -5.56 1.71
N LYS A 117 -26.70 -4.88 2.54
CA LYS A 117 -26.78 -5.18 3.98
C LYS A 117 -27.18 -6.63 4.25
N SER A 118 -28.04 -7.24 3.43
CA SER A 118 -28.44 -8.65 3.56
C SER A 118 -27.26 -9.62 3.50
N ASP A 119 -26.23 -9.27 2.76
CA ASP A 119 -25.10 -10.14 2.42
C ASP A 119 -23.82 -9.71 3.14
N GLN A 120 -23.87 -8.66 3.99
CA GLN A 120 -22.67 -8.11 4.63
C GLN A 120 -21.95 -9.11 5.55
N HIS A 121 -22.64 -10.16 6.01
CA HIS A 121 -22.04 -11.21 6.83
C HIS A 121 -21.04 -12.09 6.06
N SER A 122 -21.03 -12.05 4.73
CA SER A 122 -19.95 -12.64 3.93
C SER A 122 -18.61 -11.94 4.13
N GLU A 123 -18.64 -10.66 4.51
CA GLU A 123 -17.47 -9.82 4.67
C GLU A 123 -17.15 -9.48 6.13
N LEU A 124 -18.18 -9.22 6.95
CA LEU A 124 -18.02 -8.82 8.35
C LEU A 124 -19.04 -9.51 9.25
N GLY A 125 -18.60 -10.11 10.35
CA GLY A 125 -19.43 -10.76 11.35
C GLY A 125 -20.18 -9.80 12.30
N THR A 126 -20.76 -8.71 11.77
CA THR A 126 -21.50 -7.71 12.57
C THR A 126 -22.62 -7.04 11.79
N ASP A 127 -23.67 -6.64 12.51
CA ASP A 127 -24.82 -5.89 11.96
C ASP A 127 -24.68 -4.36 12.02
N ALA A 128 -23.54 -3.88 12.50
CA ALA A 128 -23.29 -2.44 12.74
C ALA A 128 -23.25 -1.59 11.47
N TYR A 129 -23.14 -2.22 10.29
CA TYR A 129 -23.02 -1.52 9.01
C TYR A 129 -24.24 -1.74 8.11
N HIS A 130 -24.26 -1.04 6.99
CA HIS A 130 -25.37 -1.04 6.01
C HIS A 130 -24.92 -1.61 4.64
N GLY A 131 -24.12 -2.69 4.65
CA GLY A 131 -23.47 -3.18 3.47
C GLY A 131 -22.19 -2.41 3.16
N GLY A 132 -21.68 -2.50 1.93
CA GLY A 132 -20.46 -1.82 1.52
C GLY A 132 -20.02 -2.17 0.11
N VAL A 133 -18.73 -1.95 -0.16
CA VAL A 133 -18.09 -2.25 -1.44
C VAL A 133 -16.79 -2.99 -1.19
N VAL A 134 -16.61 -4.13 -1.88
CA VAL A 134 -15.33 -4.86 -1.93
C VAL A 134 -14.53 -4.34 -3.12
N PHE A 135 -13.33 -3.85 -2.85
CA PHE A 135 -12.32 -3.56 -3.87
C PHE A 135 -11.38 -4.76 -3.95
N THR A 136 -11.49 -5.55 -5.02
CA THR A 136 -10.81 -6.85 -5.12
C THR A 136 -9.30 -6.75 -5.32
N ARG A 137 -8.81 -5.64 -5.89
CA ARG A 137 -7.38 -5.38 -6.13
C ARG A 137 -6.68 -4.71 -4.97
N HIS A 138 -6.85 -5.24 -3.77
CA HIS A 138 -6.12 -4.82 -2.58
C HIS A 138 -5.42 -6.03 -1.96
N ALA A 139 -4.39 -5.76 -1.17
CA ALA A 139 -3.65 -6.79 -0.45
C ALA A 139 -3.37 -6.33 0.98
N ALA A 140 -2.93 -7.27 1.80
CA ALA A 140 -2.46 -7.01 3.15
C ALA A 140 -1.15 -7.74 3.41
N ILE A 141 -0.35 -7.19 4.32
CA ILE A 141 0.88 -7.79 4.84
C ILE A 141 0.97 -7.59 6.35
N HIS A 142 1.82 -8.35 7.00
CA HIS A 142 2.27 -8.04 8.35
C HIS A 142 3.44 -7.04 8.28
N PRO A 143 3.25 -5.76 8.59
CA PRO A 143 4.27 -4.72 8.31
C PRO A 143 5.58 -4.93 9.07
N ALA A 144 5.53 -5.44 10.32
CA ALA A 144 6.74 -5.71 11.07
C ALA A 144 7.55 -6.88 10.48
N LYS A 145 6.90 -7.96 10.04
CA LYS A 145 7.57 -9.06 9.33
C LYS A 145 8.18 -8.59 8.01
N TYR A 146 7.44 -7.79 7.23
CA TYR A 146 7.94 -7.21 5.99
C TYR A 146 9.17 -6.33 6.22
N HIS A 147 9.11 -5.42 7.20
CA HIS A 147 10.23 -4.58 7.58
C HIS A 147 11.44 -5.42 8.02
N TYR A 148 11.22 -6.44 8.85
CA TYR A 148 12.27 -7.32 9.34
C TYR A 148 12.95 -8.08 8.19
N GLY A 149 12.18 -8.64 7.27
CA GLY A 149 12.73 -9.32 6.08
C GLY A 149 13.57 -8.38 5.20
N LEU A 150 13.09 -7.14 4.97
CA LEU A 150 13.87 -6.13 4.26
C LEU A 150 15.19 -5.79 4.98
N LEU A 151 15.16 -5.66 6.30
CA LEU A 151 16.36 -5.40 7.10
C LEU A 151 17.36 -6.54 6.98
N GLN A 152 16.91 -7.79 7.14
CA GLN A 152 17.78 -8.96 7.00
C GLN A 152 18.44 -9.04 5.62
N ASN A 153 17.67 -8.83 4.54
CA ASN A 153 18.18 -8.81 3.19
C ASN A 153 19.18 -7.68 2.95
N ALA A 154 18.94 -6.50 3.54
CA ALA A 154 19.88 -5.37 3.47
C ALA A 154 21.20 -5.69 4.19
N LEU A 155 21.14 -6.24 5.39
CA LEU A 155 22.33 -6.65 6.15
C LEU A 155 23.11 -7.75 5.42
N ALA A 156 22.42 -8.74 4.87
CA ALA A 156 23.04 -9.81 4.06
C ALA A 156 23.73 -9.27 2.80
N ALA A 157 23.22 -8.15 2.24
CA ALA A 157 23.86 -7.46 1.12
C ALA A 157 25.03 -6.53 1.54
N GLY A 158 25.46 -6.56 2.80
CA GLY A 158 26.59 -5.79 3.32
C GLY A 158 26.25 -4.36 3.76
N VAL A 159 24.95 -4.03 3.89
CA VAL A 159 24.55 -2.76 4.51
C VAL A 159 24.87 -2.81 6.00
N THR A 160 25.43 -1.72 6.52
CA THR A 160 25.63 -1.53 7.96
C THR A 160 24.64 -0.53 8.51
N ILE A 161 24.32 -0.62 9.80
CA ILE A 161 23.38 0.28 10.47
C ILE A 161 23.96 0.75 11.80
N THR A 162 23.78 2.04 12.11
CA THR A 162 24.01 2.58 13.45
C THR A 162 22.69 3.08 14.00
N GLU A 163 22.25 2.48 15.09
CA GLU A 163 21.04 2.84 15.84
C GLU A 163 21.32 3.94 16.86
N ALA A 164 20.27 4.55 17.41
CA ALA A 164 20.35 5.70 18.33
C ALA A 164 21.20 6.88 17.78
N CYS A 165 21.23 7.03 16.46
CA CYS A 165 22.03 7.99 15.72
C CYS A 165 21.16 8.89 14.83
N PRO A 166 20.51 9.93 15.39
CA PRO A 166 19.69 10.84 14.61
C PRO A 166 20.54 11.73 13.69
N ALA A 167 20.23 11.73 12.38
CA ALA A 167 20.84 12.64 11.42
C ALA A 167 20.35 14.07 11.67
N GLN A 168 21.27 15.03 11.79
CA GLN A 168 20.98 16.44 12.05
C GLN A 168 21.81 17.32 11.10
N ASN A 169 21.28 18.52 10.81
CA ASN A 169 22.00 19.56 10.08
C ASN A 169 22.60 19.10 8.73
N ILE A 170 21.79 18.43 7.91
CA ILE A 170 22.20 18.01 6.56
C ILE A 170 22.45 19.27 5.74
N LYS A 171 23.71 19.46 5.28
CA LYS A 171 24.09 20.55 4.38
C LYS A 171 24.41 19.95 3.02
N ARG A 172 24.12 20.71 1.98
CA ARG A 172 24.54 20.41 0.60
C ARG A 172 25.78 21.27 0.32
N ASP A 173 26.86 20.62 -0.06
CA ASP A 173 28.06 21.28 -0.56
C ASP A 173 27.87 21.75 -2.01
#